data_32cde2d3dc88d1e07fab68b169240b32
#
_entry.id   32cde2d3dc88d1e07fab68b169240b32
#
_cell.length_a   1.000
_cell.length_b   1.000
_cell.length_c   1.000
_cell.angle_alpha   90.00
_cell.angle_beta   90.00
_cell.angle_gamma   90.00
#
_symmetry.space_group_name_H-M   'P 1'
#
loop_
_entity.id
_entity.type
_entity.pdbx_description
1 polymer ?
#
loop_
_entity_poly.entity_id
_entity_poly.type
_entity_poly.pdbx_seq_one_letter_code
_entity_poly.pdbx_strand_id
1 'polypeptide(L)'
;MAVRIGLAFNLRPEAPAPSAGASIASPSVSGSSRDLRYDLPQPDLYAEWDEPATIDAVERALRPLGEVIRLEAVADFPAKLAKARPDFVFNIAEGLYGPNREGHIPAICEFMGVPYSASDPLTLSLALHKSRAKEMLQLRGVPTAPFMLARTVADARNCALPFPLFAKPAFEGSGKGVSVKSLCTTRKELVKQVDYLLSTYREPVLVSSTDGVGTKLK
;
A
#
# COMPACT_ATOMS: atom_id res chain seq x y z
N MET A 1 23.59 21.87 18.08
CA MET A 1 22.12 21.79 18.11
C MET A 1 21.73 20.34 18.06
N ALA A 2 20.66 19.93 18.73
CA ALA A 2 20.15 18.57 18.59
C ALA A 2 19.59 18.37 17.18
N VAL A 3 19.79 17.17 16.60
CA VAL A 3 19.21 16.80 15.31
C VAL A 3 17.69 16.76 15.44
N ARG A 4 16.98 17.32 14.47
CA ARG A 4 15.51 17.33 14.42
C ARG A 4 15.04 16.25 13.43
N ILE A 5 14.31 15.27 13.93
CA ILE A 5 13.85 14.11 13.17
C ILE A 5 12.34 14.22 12.98
N GLY A 6 11.89 14.34 11.74
CA GLY A 6 10.48 14.20 11.39
C GLY A 6 10.11 12.71 11.35
N LEU A 7 9.17 12.24 12.16
CA LEU A 7 8.61 10.90 12.06
C LEU A 7 7.35 10.96 11.18
N ALA A 8 7.45 10.49 9.93
CA ALA A 8 6.32 10.40 9.01
C ALA A 8 5.62 9.04 9.18
N PHE A 9 4.30 9.06 9.40
CA PHE A 9 3.49 7.87 9.68
C PHE A 9 2.05 8.06 9.21
N ASN A 10 1.31 6.97 9.11
CA ASN A 10 -0.15 6.98 8.96
C ASN A 10 -0.78 6.33 10.20
N LEU A 11 -1.62 7.08 10.91
CA LEU A 11 -2.32 6.59 12.10
C LEU A 11 -3.60 5.85 11.72
N ARG A 12 -3.75 4.60 12.15
CA ARG A 12 -4.99 3.85 11.96
C ARG A 12 -6.13 4.53 12.71
N PRO A 13 -7.25 4.85 12.04
CA PRO A 13 -8.44 5.38 12.72
C PRO A 13 -8.95 4.38 13.75
N GLU A 14 -9.36 4.87 14.92
CA GLU A 14 -10.08 4.03 15.88
C GLU A 14 -11.34 3.48 15.21
N ALA A 15 -11.58 2.17 15.36
CA ALA A 15 -12.81 1.59 14.87
C ALA A 15 -14.00 2.33 15.51
N PRO A 16 -14.96 2.83 14.72
CA PRO A 16 -16.15 3.44 15.31
C PRO A 16 -16.81 2.41 16.23
N ALA A 17 -17.13 2.82 17.46
CA ALA A 17 -17.94 1.99 18.35
C ALA A 17 -19.17 1.49 17.57
N PRO A 18 -19.63 0.24 17.75
CA PRO A 18 -20.71 -0.33 16.97
C PRO A 18 -22.01 0.46 17.22
N SER A 19 -22.20 1.53 16.46
CA SER A 19 -23.44 2.30 16.40
C SER A 19 -24.17 1.89 15.14
N ALA A 20 -25.35 1.32 15.31
CA ALA A 20 -26.24 1.01 14.22
C ALA A 20 -26.47 2.26 13.34
N GLY A 21 -25.97 2.23 12.08
CA GLY A 21 -26.40 3.15 11.04
C GLY A 21 -25.50 4.34 10.70
N ALA A 22 -24.24 4.40 11.15
CA ALA A 22 -23.35 5.48 10.72
C ALA A 22 -22.62 5.12 9.41
N SER A 23 -22.94 5.84 8.34
CA SER A 23 -22.11 5.94 7.15
C SER A 23 -20.71 6.46 7.58
N ILE A 24 -19.66 5.74 7.29
CA ILE A 24 -18.28 6.18 7.55
C ILE A 24 -18.06 7.43 6.71
N ALA A 25 -18.04 8.59 7.37
CA ALA A 25 -17.66 9.83 6.72
C ALA A 25 -16.16 9.76 6.39
N SER A 26 -15.86 9.58 5.11
CA SER A 26 -14.48 9.77 4.60
C SER A 26 -14.00 11.17 5.00
N PRO A 27 -12.74 11.34 5.42
CA PRO A 27 -12.20 12.65 5.71
C PRO A 27 -12.43 13.55 4.50
N SER A 28 -13.09 14.69 4.70
CA SER A 28 -13.47 15.63 3.65
C SER A 28 -12.21 16.27 3.06
N VAL A 29 -11.68 15.69 2.00
CA VAL A 29 -10.71 16.33 1.13
C VAL A 29 -11.47 17.18 0.14
N SER A 30 -11.50 18.48 0.37
CA SER A 30 -11.99 19.47 -0.60
C SER A 30 -10.99 19.62 -1.73
N GLY A 31 -11.12 18.81 -2.78
CA GLY A 31 -10.25 18.85 -3.95
C GLY A 31 -10.78 17.95 -5.07
N SER A 32 -10.78 18.46 -6.29
CA SER A 32 -11.53 18.02 -7.48
C SER A 32 -11.02 16.75 -8.19
N SER A 33 -10.57 15.71 -7.48
CA SER A 33 -10.43 14.36 -8.04
C SER A 33 -10.46 13.32 -6.93
N ARG A 34 -11.65 13.01 -6.42
CA ARG A 34 -11.83 11.82 -5.57
C ARG A 34 -11.47 10.59 -6.38
N ASP A 35 -10.48 9.85 -5.94
CA ASP A 35 -10.23 8.52 -6.46
C ASP A 35 -11.34 7.59 -5.95
N LEU A 36 -12.35 7.36 -6.79
CA LEU A 36 -13.55 6.58 -6.49
C LEU A 36 -13.25 5.16 -5.96
N ARG A 37 -12.02 4.67 -6.10
CA ARG A 37 -11.58 3.38 -5.56
C ARG A 37 -11.67 3.31 -4.04
N TYR A 38 -11.52 4.45 -3.35
CA TYR A 38 -11.49 4.53 -1.89
C TYR A 38 -12.84 4.98 -1.28
N ASP A 39 -13.84 5.27 -2.12
CA ASP A 39 -15.21 5.60 -1.65
C ASP A 39 -16.03 4.34 -1.32
N LEU A 40 -15.51 3.15 -1.59
CA LEU A 40 -16.15 1.87 -1.26
C LEU A 40 -15.63 1.32 0.07
N PRO A 41 -16.46 0.63 0.84
CA PRO A 41 -16.04 -0.05 2.04
C PRO A 41 -15.11 -1.22 1.68
N GLN A 42 -13.79 -1.00 1.79
CA GLN A 42 -12.80 -2.06 1.75
C GLN A 42 -12.62 -2.60 3.16
N PRO A 43 -12.72 -3.92 3.38
CA PRO A 43 -12.69 -4.50 4.73
C PRO A 43 -11.34 -4.29 5.44
N ASP A 44 -10.29 -4.03 4.67
CA ASP A 44 -8.91 -3.89 5.11
C ASP A 44 -8.27 -2.55 4.67
N LEU A 45 -9.07 -1.50 4.47
CA LEU A 45 -8.64 -0.20 3.95
C LEU A 45 -7.40 0.35 4.69
N TYR A 46 -7.37 0.24 6.00
CA TYR A 46 -6.30 0.76 6.86
C TYR A 46 -5.35 -0.34 7.37
N ALA A 47 -5.28 -1.50 6.72
CA ALA A 47 -4.45 -2.61 7.18
C ALA A 47 -2.94 -2.31 7.16
N GLU A 48 -2.51 -1.30 6.38
CA GLU A 48 -1.12 -0.85 6.30
C GLU A 48 -0.80 0.29 7.27
N TRP A 49 -1.81 0.89 7.90
CA TRP A 49 -1.61 2.00 8.82
C TRP A 49 -1.30 1.53 10.23
N ASP A 50 -0.50 2.31 10.95
CA ASP A 50 0.04 1.96 12.24
C ASP A 50 -0.93 2.23 13.40
N GLU A 51 -0.88 1.35 14.40
CA GLU A 51 -1.49 1.57 15.70
C GLU A 51 -0.70 2.64 16.48
N PRO A 52 -1.35 3.41 17.39
CA PRO A 52 -0.66 4.39 18.23
C PRO A 52 0.57 3.82 18.95
N ALA A 53 0.47 2.58 19.45
CA ALA A 53 1.55 1.90 20.16
C ALA A 53 2.80 1.67 19.31
N THR A 54 2.63 1.39 18.00
CA THR A 54 3.73 1.25 17.04
C THR A 54 4.43 2.60 16.84
N ILE A 55 3.66 3.66 16.60
CA ILE A 55 4.20 5.01 16.41
C ILE A 55 4.96 5.47 17.66
N ASP A 56 4.39 5.23 18.85
CA ASP A 56 5.04 5.54 20.13
C ASP A 56 6.35 4.75 20.34
N ALA A 57 6.40 3.50 19.90
CA ALA A 57 7.59 2.66 20.00
C ALA A 57 8.71 3.18 19.06
N VAL A 58 8.37 3.54 17.81
CA VAL A 58 9.32 4.12 16.86
C VAL A 58 9.84 5.48 17.37
N GLU A 59 8.95 6.35 17.85
CA GLU A 59 9.36 7.62 18.43
C GLU A 59 10.34 7.43 19.61
N ARG A 60 10.02 6.53 20.54
CA ARG A 60 10.93 6.22 21.67
C ARG A 60 12.30 5.74 21.20
N ALA A 61 12.34 4.94 20.13
CA ALA A 61 13.60 4.46 19.56
C ALA A 61 14.43 5.58 18.90
N LEU A 62 13.77 6.61 18.35
CA LEU A 62 14.44 7.73 17.69
C LEU A 62 14.90 8.83 18.66
N ARG A 63 14.25 9.00 19.82
CA ARG A 63 14.56 10.04 20.82
C ARG A 63 16.04 10.12 21.26
N PRO A 64 16.79 9.00 21.41
CA PRO A 64 18.22 9.11 21.71
C PRO A 64 19.06 9.75 20.61
N LEU A 65 18.53 9.85 19.37
CA LEU A 65 19.21 10.42 18.20
C LEU A 65 18.95 11.92 18.05
N GLY A 66 17.85 12.45 18.63
CA GLY A 66 17.48 13.86 18.51
C GLY A 66 16.07 14.20 18.95
N GLU A 67 15.64 15.43 18.65
CA GLU A 67 14.26 15.88 18.82
C GLU A 67 13.36 15.22 17.78
N VAL A 68 12.34 14.48 18.20
CA VAL A 68 11.39 13.81 17.29
C VAL A 68 10.12 14.65 17.14
N ILE A 69 9.74 14.95 15.90
CA ILE A 69 8.54 15.71 15.55
C ILE A 69 7.61 14.78 14.76
N ARG A 70 6.42 14.51 15.27
CA ARG A 70 5.41 13.69 14.59
C ARG A 70 4.83 14.44 13.39
N LEU A 71 4.88 13.79 12.23
CA LEU A 71 4.40 14.31 10.95
C LEU A 71 3.44 13.28 10.33
N GLU A 72 2.17 13.32 10.72
CA GLU A 72 1.18 12.44 10.13
C GLU A 72 1.05 12.71 8.63
N ALA A 73 1.17 11.65 7.82
CA ALA A 73 1.23 11.67 6.36
C ALA A 73 -0.18 11.71 5.74
N VAL A 74 -0.86 12.82 5.94
CA VAL A 74 -2.16 13.16 5.35
C VAL A 74 -2.06 14.39 4.45
N ALA A 75 -3.16 14.90 3.93
CA ALA A 75 -3.18 15.94 2.88
C ALA A 75 -2.36 17.20 3.19
N ASP A 76 -2.21 17.56 4.45
CA ASP A 76 -1.44 18.73 4.90
C ASP A 76 0.04 18.43 5.22
N PHE A 77 0.52 17.23 4.93
CA PHE A 77 1.91 16.82 5.20
C PHE A 77 2.96 17.80 4.64
N PRO A 78 2.85 18.31 3.39
CA PRO A 78 3.84 19.28 2.89
C PRO A 78 3.92 20.56 3.75
N ALA A 79 2.79 21.04 4.23
CA ALA A 79 2.74 22.23 5.10
C ALA A 79 3.33 21.94 6.49
N LYS A 80 3.04 20.77 7.06
CA LYS A 80 3.64 20.29 8.32
C LYS A 80 5.16 20.17 8.19
N LEU A 81 5.65 19.60 7.10
CA LEU A 81 7.08 19.44 6.84
C LEU A 81 7.78 20.79 6.71
N ALA A 82 7.20 21.72 5.93
CA ALA A 82 7.72 23.09 5.78
C ALA A 82 7.80 23.85 7.11
N LYS A 83 6.81 23.69 7.98
CA LYS A 83 6.77 24.32 9.30
C LYS A 83 7.75 23.66 10.27
N ALA A 84 7.82 22.33 10.27
CA ALA A 84 8.67 21.58 11.18
C ALA A 84 10.15 21.73 10.88
N ARG A 85 10.55 21.86 9.60
CA ARG A 85 11.95 21.96 9.15
C ARG A 85 12.86 20.92 9.81
N PRO A 86 12.56 19.62 9.70
CA PRO A 86 13.44 18.60 10.26
C PRO A 86 14.74 18.52 9.44
N ASP A 87 15.83 18.08 10.07
CA ASP A 87 17.09 17.79 9.40
C ASP A 87 17.01 16.46 8.62
N PHE A 88 16.08 15.57 9.03
CA PHE A 88 15.88 14.24 8.46
C PHE A 88 14.45 13.77 8.71
N VAL A 89 13.87 13.02 7.76
CA VAL A 89 12.57 12.36 7.92
C VAL A 89 12.74 10.85 8.05
N PHE A 90 12.36 10.29 9.19
CA PHE A 90 12.19 8.85 9.35
C PHE A 90 10.78 8.48 8.86
N ASN A 91 10.71 7.75 7.73
CA ASN A 91 9.46 7.47 7.04
C ASN A 91 9.00 6.03 7.28
N ILE A 92 7.81 5.90 7.88
CA ILE A 92 7.05 4.63 7.99
C ILE A 92 5.65 4.78 7.38
N ALA A 93 5.40 5.86 6.64
CA ALA A 93 4.09 6.11 6.06
C ALA A 93 3.86 5.29 4.79
N GLU A 94 2.71 4.65 4.70
CA GLU A 94 2.28 3.81 3.57
C GLU A 94 1.40 4.58 2.56
N GLY A 95 0.79 5.68 3.01
CA GLY A 95 -0.18 6.44 2.23
C GLY A 95 -1.52 5.72 2.12
N LEU A 96 -2.46 6.32 1.39
CA LEU A 96 -3.79 5.74 1.18
C LEU A 96 -4.17 5.71 -0.31
N TYR A 97 -3.88 6.76 -1.06
CA TYR A 97 -4.41 6.99 -2.39
C TYR A 97 -3.38 6.76 -3.49
N GLY A 98 -3.79 6.04 -4.52
CA GLY A 98 -3.06 5.88 -5.76
C GLY A 98 -2.04 4.72 -5.78
N PRO A 99 -1.65 4.29 -6.99
CA PRO A 99 -0.74 3.16 -7.17
C PRO A 99 0.72 3.49 -6.81
N ASN A 100 1.02 4.75 -6.48
CA ASN A 100 2.35 5.24 -6.10
C ASN A 100 2.39 5.78 -4.66
N ARG A 101 1.38 5.44 -3.83
CA ARG A 101 1.16 6.06 -2.52
C ARG A 101 2.37 5.99 -1.58
N GLU A 102 3.11 4.88 -1.58
CA GLU A 102 4.32 4.72 -0.76
C GLU A 102 5.45 5.68 -1.17
N GLY A 103 5.47 6.08 -2.45
CA GLY A 103 6.44 7.04 -2.98
C GLY A 103 6.11 8.51 -2.70
N HIS A 104 4.91 8.85 -2.18
CA HIS A 104 4.50 10.25 -2.03
C HIS A 104 5.35 10.99 -1.00
N ILE A 105 5.59 10.41 0.18
CA ILE A 105 6.36 11.07 1.23
C ILE A 105 7.81 11.26 0.82
N PRO A 106 8.53 10.26 0.31
CA PRO A 106 9.86 10.45 -0.27
C PRO A 106 9.90 11.53 -1.37
N ALA A 107 8.94 11.54 -2.30
CA ALA A 107 8.90 12.54 -3.37
C ALA A 107 8.72 13.98 -2.84
N ILE A 108 7.88 14.16 -1.81
CA ILE A 108 7.71 15.45 -1.15
C ILE A 108 9.00 15.86 -0.43
N CYS A 109 9.67 14.94 0.24
CA CYS A 109 10.96 15.19 0.90
C CYS A 109 12.03 15.59 -0.13
N GLU A 110 12.15 14.89 -1.26
CA GLU A 110 13.07 15.26 -2.36
C GLU A 110 12.77 16.64 -2.91
N PHE A 111 11.49 16.93 -3.19
CA PHE A 111 11.06 18.23 -3.70
C PHE A 111 11.41 19.37 -2.73
N MET A 112 11.36 19.13 -1.43
CA MET A 112 11.66 20.11 -0.38
C MET A 112 13.13 20.09 0.07
N GLY A 113 13.97 19.20 -0.49
CA GLY A 113 15.38 19.11 -0.15
C GLY A 113 15.64 18.55 1.26
N VAL A 114 14.73 17.74 1.81
CA VAL A 114 14.86 17.13 3.14
C VAL A 114 15.29 15.66 3.00
N PRO A 115 16.42 15.24 3.58
CA PRO A 115 16.83 13.84 3.61
C PRO A 115 15.79 12.96 4.31
N TYR A 116 15.66 11.69 3.88
CA TYR A 116 14.67 10.75 4.45
C TYR A 116 15.21 9.32 4.48
N SER A 117 14.56 8.47 5.27
CA SER A 117 14.81 7.02 5.31
C SER A 117 13.96 6.28 4.28
N ALA A 118 14.30 5.02 4.04
CA ALA A 118 13.73 4.10 3.06
C ALA A 118 14.19 4.36 1.62
N SER A 119 13.53 3.72 0.66
CA SER A 119 13.90 3.79 -0.75
C SER A 119 13.39 5.08 -1.42
N ASP A 120 13.97 5.39 -2.56
CA ASP A 120 13.54 6.51 -3.40
C ASP A 120 12.11 6.31 -3.95
N PRO A 121 11.44 7.39 -4.41
CA PRO A 121 10.05 7.33 -4.87
C PRO A 121 9.82 6.36 -6.04
N LEU A 122 10.80 6.25 -6.96
CA LEU A 122 10.68 5.34 -8.10
C LEU A 122 10.72 3.89 -7.65
N THR A 123 11.65 3.55 -6.76
CA THR A 123 11.79 2.20 -6.21
C THR A 123 10.53 1.78 -5.46
N LEU A 124 9.99 2.64 -4.58
CA LEU A 124 8.76 2.35 -3.83
C LEU A 124 7.56 2.18 -4.76
N SER A 125 7.37 3.11 -5.71
CA SER A 125 6.28 3.03 -6.68
C SER A 125 6.35 1.78 -7.55
N LEU A 126 7.56 1.39 -7.97
CA LEU A 126 7.78 0.18 -8.76
C LEU A 126 7.53 -1.09 -7.94
N ALA A 127 8.01 -1.13 -6.69
CA ALA A 127 7.86 -2.28 -5.80
C ALA A 127 6.40 -2.51 -5.42
N LEU A 128 5.64 -1.45 -5.15
CA LEU A 128 4.22 -1.53 -4.88
C LEU A 128 3.43 -2.11 -6.05
N HIS A 129 3.81 -1.76 -7.28
CA HIS A 129 3.18 -2.25 -8.51
C HIS A 129 3.71 -3.65 -8.88
N LYS A 130 3.14 -4.69 -8.29
CA LYS A 130 3.64 -6.09 -8.34
C LYS A 130 3.93 -6.62 -9.74
N SER A 131 3.11 -6.27 -10.76
CA SER A 131 3.38 -6.73 -12.13
C SER A 131 4.61 -6.03 -12.72
N ARG A 132 4.78 -4.72 -12.46
CA ARG A 132 5.96 -3.98 -12.94
C ARG A 132 7.23 -4.45 -12.25
N ALA A 133 7.18 -4.70 -10.94
CA ALA A 133 8.29 -5.29 -10.21
C ALA A 133 8.70 -6.63 -10.82
N LYS A 134 7.73 -7.53 -11.12
CA LYS A 134 8.00 -8.83 -11.75
C LYS A 134 8.55 -8.68 -13.18
N GLU A 135 8.04 -7.76 -13.97
CA GLU A 135 8.56 -7.43 -15.32
C GLU A 135 10.03 -7.00 -15.25
N MET A 136 10.38 -6.12 -14.28
CA MET A 136 11.77 -5.68 -14.07
C MET A 136 12.69 -6.81 -13.62
N LEU A 137 12.21 -7.69 -12.74
CA LEU A 137 12.97 -8.89 -12.34
C LEU A 137 13.24 -9.80 -13.53
N GLN A 138 12.24 -10.05 -14.38
CA GLN A 138 12.40 -10.85 -15.61
C GLN A 138 13.42 -10.22 -16.56
N LEU A 139 13.37 -8.91 -16.80
CA LEU A 139 14.33 -8.18 -17.63
C LEU A 139 15.77 -8.30 -17.12
N ARG A 140 15.95 -8.47 -15.81
CA ARG A 140 17.26 -8.64 -15.17
C ARG A 140 17.67 -10.10 -14.98
N GLY A 141 16.91 -11.05 -15.55
CA GLY A 141 17.18 -12.48 -15.43
C GLY A 141 16.96 -13.04 -14.02
N VAL A 142 16.29 -12.29 -13.13
CA VAL A 142 15.96 -12.76 -11.79
C VAL A 142 14.72 -13.66 -11.86
N PRO A 143 14.79 -14.92 -11.41
CA PRO A 143 13.65 -15.82 -11.43
C PRO A 143 12.45 -15.26 -10.67
N THR A 144 11.29 -15.31 -11.30
CA THR A 144 10.01 -14.94 -10.68
C THR A 144 8.92 -15.84 -11.23
N ALA A 145 7.94 -16.20 -10.38
CA ALA A 145 6.82 -17.04 -10.78
C ALA A 145 6.11 -16.47 -12.03
N PRO A 146 5.72 -17.32 -13.00
CA PRO A 146 4.90 -16.90 -14.12
C PRO A 146 3.63 -16.18 -13.65
N PHE A 147 3.26 -15.10 -14.34
CA PHE A 147 2.13 -14.27 -13.94
C PHE A 147 1.41 -13.64 -15.12
N MET A 148 0.22 -13.18 -14.86
CA MET A 148 -0.54 -12.27 -15.72
C MET A 148 -1.22 -11.19 -14.89
N LEU A 149 -1.55 -10.07 -15.53
CA LEU A 149 -2.33 -9.00 -14.94
C LEU A 149 -3.74 -9.03 -15.52
N ALA A 150 -4.72 -9.43 -14.70
CA ALA A 150 -6.13 -9.43 -15.08
C ALA A 150 -6.74 -8.03 -14.82
N ARG A 151 -7.24 -7.39 -15.86
CA ARG A 151 -7.96 -6.10 -15.81
C ARG A 151 -9.46 -6.30 -15.92
N THR A 152 -9.87 -7.45 -16.40
CA THR A 152 -11.26 -7.86 -16.59
C THR A 152 -11.47 -9.31 -16.17
N VAL A 153 -12.71 -9.68 -15.92
CA VAL A 153 -13.08 -11.07 -15.67
C VAL A 153 -12.81 -11.97 -16.88
N ALA A 154 -12.86 -11.40 -18.09
CA ALA A 154 -12.52 -12.14 -19.33
C ALA A 154 -11.04 -12.57 -19.33
N ASP A 155 -10.13 -11.76 -18.80
CA ASP A 155 -8.71 -12.14 -18.68
C ASP A 155 -8.55 -13.38 -17.80
N ALA A 156 -9.29 -13.48 -16.71
CA ALA A 156 -9.27 -14.66 -15.84
C ALA A 156 -9.85 -15.90 -16.54
N ARG A 157 -10.89 -15.75 -17.37
CA ARG A 157 -11.45 -16.87 -18.17
C ARG A 157 -10.44 -17.39 -19.19
N ASN A 158 -9.63 -16.50 -19.76
CA ASN A 158 -8.66 -16.82 -20.82
C ASN A 158 -7.23 -17.05 -20.28
N CYS A 159 -7.05 -17.12 -18.96
CA CYS A 159 -5.73 -17.34 -18.35
C CYS A 159 -5.11 -18.67 -18.82
N ALA A 160 -3.91 -18.64 -19.39
CA ALA A 160 -3.20 -19.82 -19.87
C ALA A 160 -2.24 -20.44 -18.84
N LEU A 161 -2.10 -19.83 -17.66
CA LEU A 161 -1.23 -20.32 -16.61
C LEU A 161 -1.76 -21.64 -16.01
N PRO A 162 -0.88 -22.59 -15.67
CA PRO A 162 -1.27 -23.83 -15.02
C PRO A 162 -1.74 -23.60 -13.58
N PHE A 163 -2.74 -24.35 -13.14
CA PHE A 163 -3.22 -24.36 -11.75
C PHE A 163 -2.31 -25.20 -10.86
N PRO A 164 -2.22 -24.90 -9.53
CA PRO A 164 -2.94 -23.86 -8.81
C PRO A 164 -2.38 -22.46 -9.05
N LEU A 165 -3.26 -21.44 -8.95
CA LEU A 165 -2.92 -20.03 -9.15
C LEU A 165 -3.24 -19.21 -7.91
N PHE A 166 -2.51 -18.10 -7.73
CA PHE A 166 -2.75 -17.16 -6.65
C PHE A 166 -3.17 -15.80 -7.22
N ALA A 167 -4.34 -15.31 -6.79
CA ALA A 167 -4.91 -14.03 -7.23
C ALA A 167 -4.89 -13.01 -6.07
N LYS A 168 -4.32 -11.82 -6.32
CA LYS A 168 -4.24 -10.72 -5.36
C LYS A 168 -4.29 -9.36 -6.05
N PRO A 169 -4.67 -8.27 -5.35
CA PRO A 169 -4.59 -6.92 -5.89
C PRO A 169 -3.17 -6.56 -6.33
N ALA A 170 -3.05 -5.79 -7.42
CA ALA A 170 -1.75 -5.49 -8.02
C ALA A 170 -0.96 -4.42 -7.27
N PHE A 171 -1.65 -3.48 -6.59
CA PHE A 171 -1.06 -2.30 -5.97
C PHE A 171 -1.17 -2.27 -4.45
N GLU A 172 -1.80 -3.27 -3.82
CA GLU A 172 -1.96 -3.32 -2.38
C GLU A 172 -0.78 -4.04 -1.69
N GLY A 173 -0.41 -3.56 -0.51
CA GLY A 173 0.63 -4.14 0.34
C GLY A 173 0.07 -4.94 1.52
N SER A 174 0.94 -5.36 2.45
CA SER A 174 0.61 -5.96 3.77
C SER A 174 -0.45 -7.08 3.76
N GLY A 175 -0.67 -7.72 2.60
CA GLY A 175 -1.66 -8.77 2.45
C GLY A 175 -3.09 -8.29 2.27
N LYS A 176 -3.33 -7.01 2.00
CA LYS A 176 -4.66 -6.50 1.62
C LYS A 176 -5.22 -7.28 0.43
N GLY A 177 -6.49 -7.65 0.51
CA GLY A 177 -7.18 -8.47 -0.49
C GLY A 177 -6.75 -9.93 -0.55
N VAL A 178 -5.85 -10.37 0.32
CA VAL A 178 -5.39 -11.77 0.39
C VAL A 178 -6.19 -12.55 1.43
N SER A 179 -6.69 -13.71 1.02
CA SER A 179 -7.41 -14.66 1.88
C SER A 179 -7.17 -16.09 1.40
N VAL A 180 -7.74 -17.07 2.09
CA VAL A 180 -7.73 -18.46 1.63
C VAL A 180 -8.31 -18.63 0.22
N LYS A 181 -9.21 -17.76 -0.21
CA LYS A 181 -9.79 -17.74 -1.56
C LYS A 181 -8.83 -17.23 -2.64
N SER A 182 -7.72 -16.61 -2.23
CA SER A 182 -6.68 -16.15 -3.18
C SER A 182 -5.97 -17.32 -3.86
N LEU A 183 -5.92 -18.49 -3.22
CA LEU A 183 -5.46 -19.74 -3.83
C LEU A 183 -6.60 -20.34 -4.63
N CYS A 184 -6.44 -20.38 -5.96
CA CYS A 184 -7.42 -20.90 -6.91
C CYS A 184 -6.89 -22.21 -7.52
N THR A 185 -7.62 -23.29 -7.34
CA THR A 185 -7.26 -24.62 -7.89
C THR A 185 -7.99 -24.91 -9.21
N THR A 186 -9.05 -24.14 -9.49
CA THR A 186 -9.88 -24.27 -10.69
C THR A 186 -10.12 -22.94 -11.39
N ARG A 187 -10.45 -23.01 -12.67
CA ARG A 187 -10.86 -21.84 -13.47
C ARG A 187 -12.05 -21.10 -12.85
N LYS A 188 -13.02 -21.84 -12.33
CA LYS A 188 -14.22 -21.26 -11.71
C LYS A 188 -13.87 -20.44 -10.47
N GLU A 189 -12.97 -20.94 -9.63
CA GLU A 189 -12.48 -20.22 -8.45
C GLU A 189 -11.70 -18.97 -8.85
N LEU A 190 -10.81 -19.07 -9.84
CA LEU A 190 -10.04 -17.93 -10.35
C LEU A 190 -10.96 -16.81 -10.86
N VAL A 191 -11.95 -17.14 -11.69
CA VAL A 191 -12.91 -16.18 -12.23
C VAL A 191 -13.67 -15.49 -11.11
N LYS A 192 -14.15 -16.24 -10.12
CA LYS A 192 -14.87 -15.69 -8.95
C LYS A 192 -13.99 -14.78 -8.10
N GLN A 193 -12.74 -15.18 -7.85
CA GLN A 193 -11.81 -14.40 -7.04
C GLN A 193 -11.38 -13.12 -7.75
N VAL A 194 -11.09 -13.19 -9.05
CA VAL A 194 -10.75 -11.99 -9.85
C VAL A 194 -11.92 -11.03 -9.91
N ASP A 195 -13.15 -11.49 -10.10
CA ASP A 195 -14.36 -10.64 -10.09
C ASP A 195 -14.52 -9.93 -8.75
N TYR A 196 -14.38 -10.65 -7.64
CA TYR A 196 -14.41 -10.08 -6.30
C TYR A 196 -13.34 -8.99 -6.10
N LEU A 197 -12.09 -9.28 -6.47
CA LEU A 197 -10.98 -8.34 -6.28
C LEU A 197 -11.12 -7.09 -7.15
N LEU A 198 -11.51 -7.24 -8.43
CA LEU A 198 -11.76 -6.12 -9.33
C LEU A 198 -12.88 -5.22 -8.82
N SER A 199 -13.96 -5.80 -8.29
CA SER A 199 -15.11 -5.04 -7.78
C SER A 199 -14.81 -4.35 -6.45
N THR A 200 -14.05 -4.99 -5.56
CA THR A 200 -13.77 -4.49 -4.21
C THR A 200 -12.64 -3.47 -4.20
N TYR A 201 -11.53 -3.75 -4.87
CA TYR A 201 -10.32 -2.91 -4.85
C TYR A 201 -10.23 -1.96 -6.05
N ARG A 202 -11.04 -2.16 -7.10
CA ARG A 202 -11.07 -1.35 -8.33
C ARG A 202 -9.70 -1.14 -8.97
N GLU A 203 -8.89 -2.15 -8.88
CA GLU A 203 -7.56 -2.19 -9.49
C GLU A 203 -7.33 -3.53 -10.19
N PRO A 204 -6.32 -3.61 -11.08
CA PRO A 204 -5.96 -4.88 -11.70
C PRO A 204 -5.59 -5.95 -10.68
N VAL A 205 -5.82 -7.20 -11.04
CA VAL A 205 -5.49 -8.36 -10.21
C VAL A 205 -4.25 -9.06 -10.76
N LEU A 206 -3.22 -9.20 -9.94
CA LEU A 206 -2.09 -10.06 -10.25
C LEU A 206 -2.51 -11.53 -10.04
N VAL A 207 -2.41 -12.32 -11.09
CA VAL A 207 -2.56 -13.78 -11.06
C VAL A 207 -1.20 -14.41 -11.32
N SER A 208 -0.72 -15.26 -10.43
CA SER A 208 0.58 -15.92 -10.57
C SER A 208 0.49 -17.39 -10.22
N SER A 209 1.40 -18.22 -10.81
CA SER A 209 1.54 -19.60 -10.37
C SER A 209 2.08 -19.68 -8.93
N THR A 210 1.82 -20.82 -8.28
CA THR A 210 2.16 -21.09 -6.87
C THR A 210 3.34 -22.06 -6.74
N ASP A 211 4.23 -22.08 -7.71
CA ASP A 211 5.38 -22.98 -7.82
C ASP A 211 6.44 -22.86 -6.70
N GLY A 212 6.03 -22.43 -5.53
CA GLY A 212 6.84 -22.46 -4.31
C GLY A 212 7.72 -21.23 -4.09
N VAL A 213 7.77 -20.29 -5.02
CA VAL A 213 8.55 -19.06 -4.85
C VAL A 213 7.68 -17.95 -4.28
N GLY A 214 7.64 -17.82 -2.96
CA GLY A 214 7.27 -16.57 -2.30
C GLY A 214 5.78 -16.37 -1.97
N THR A 215 4.97 -17.42 -1.88
CA THR A 215 3.59 -17.26 -1.36
C THR A 215 3.57 -17.57 0.13
N LYS A 216 3.70 -16.53 0.96
CA LYS A 216 3.36 -16.67 2.39
C LYS A 216 1.84 -16.57 2.52
N LEU A 217 1.20 -17.71 2.76
CA LEU A 217 -0.12 -17.73 3.37
C LEU A 217 0.07 -17.35 4.84
N LYS A 218 -0.53 -16.24 5.27
CA LYS A 218 -0.67 -15.90 6.69
C LYS A 218 -1.93 -16.56 7.23
#